data_03c92dabdf33b2c872d583845faaeca3
#
_entry.id   03c92dabdf33b2c872d583845faaeca3
#
_cell.length_a   1.000
_cell.length_b   1.000
_cell.length_c   1.000
_cell.angle_alpha   90.00
_cell.angle_beta   90.00
_cell.angle_gamma   90.00
#
_symmetry.space_group_name_H-M   'P 1'
#
loop_
_entity.id
_entity.type
_entity.pdbx_description
1 polymer ?
#
loop_
_entity_poly.entity_id
_entity_poly.type
_entity_poly.pdbx_seq_one_letter_code
_entity_poly.pdbx_strand_id
1 'polypeptide(L)'
;MGNKIFLVLGGSRSGKSEFAEELMYHSTGKRKGYVATSRILDDEMKYRVILHQKRRPEDWKTFEILGEVSGKIGFVLMEADTVLFDCITMYVNNILMEHLANKDNETLGINDLTALQTLLEKDLELLFNIISQTDNKEIIFVSDELGMGIVPANAMSRVYRDLVGLANQYVAQKADKVYLSIAGITVELKSGGVEPW
;
A
#
# COMPACT_ATOMS: atom_id res chain seq x y z
N MET A 1 -14.70 6.78 18.79
CA MET A 1 -13.26 6.40 18.84
C MET A 1 -12.65 6.72 17.48
N GLY A 2 -11.39 7.20 17.42
CA GLY A 2 -10.74 7.50 16.14
C GLY A 2 -10.46 6.24 15.32
N ASN A 3 -10.02 6.44 14.10
CA ASN A 3 -9.55 5.36 13.24
C ASN A 3 -8.23 4.79 13.75
N LYS A 4 -7.95 3.53 13.44
CA LYS A 4 -6.65 2.89 13.66
C LYS A 4 -5.99 2.59 12.32
N ILE A 5 -4.78 3.01 12.16
CA ILE A 5 -4.01 2.85 10.92
C ILE A 5 -2.75 2.06 11.21
N PHE A 6 -2.55 0.99 10.47
CA PHE A 6 -1.40 0.11 10.55
C PHE A 6 -0.65 0.09 9.23
N LEU A 7 0.68 0.06 9.29
CA LEU A 7 1.53 -0.17 8.12
C LEU A 7 2.37 -1.42 8.35
N VAL A 8 2.32 -2.35 7.42
CA VAL A 8 3.11 -3.58 7.41
C VAL A 8 4.10 -3.53 6.25
N LEU A 9 5.36 -3.41 6.57
CA LEU A 9 6.49 -3.37 5.64
C LEU A 9 7.23 -4.70 5.58
N GLY A 10 7.91 -4.95 4.48
CA GLY A 10 8.84 -6.07 4.36
C GLY A 10 9.22 -6.36 2.91
N GLY A 11 10.30 -7.07 2.70
CA GLY A 11 10.74 -7.50 1.37
C GLY A 11 9.85 -8.60 0.79
N SER A 12 10.17 -9.03 -0.43
CA SER A 12 9.52 -10.19 -1.05
C SER A 12 9.68 -11.43 -0.15
N ARG A 13 8.60 -12.20 0.04
CA ARG A 13 8.55 -13.41 0.88
C ARG A 13 8.97 -13.21 2.35
N SER A 14 8.81 -12.00 2.86
CA SER A 14 9.13 -11.68 4.27
C SER A 14 8.10 -12.18 5.29
N GLY A 15 6.89 -12.58 4.85
CA GLY A 15 5.76 -12.89 5.73
C GLY A 15 4.81 -11.70 5.98
N LYS A 16 5.05 -10.53 5.35
CA LYS A 16 4.25 -9.31 5.59
C LYS A 16 2.76 -9.47 5.27
N SER A 17 2.43 -10.15 4.16
CA SER A 17 1.04 -10.32 3.75
C SER A 17 0.30 -11.25 4.70
N GLU A 18 0.93 -12.34 5.11
CA GLU A 18 0.41 -13.27 6.10
C GLU A 18 0.13 -12.56 7.42
N PHE A 19 1.08 -11.76 7.90
CA PHE A 19 0.91 -10.98 9.14
C PHE A 19 -0.21 -9.94 9.02
N ALA A 20 -0.33 -9.25 7.88
CA ALA A 20 -1.39 -8.29 7.63
C ALA A 20 -2.79 -8.95 7.56
N GLU A 21 -2.87 -10.14 6.95
CA GLU A 21 -4.09 -10.98 6.93
C GLU A 21 -4.45 -11.40 8.37
N GLU A 22 -3.48 -11.75 9.23
CA GLU A 22 -3.69 -12.06 10.65
C GLU A 22 -4.21 -10.85 11.44
N LEU A 23 -3.63 -9.67 11.24
CA LEU A 23 -4.12 -8.43 11.84
C LEU A 23 -5.59 -8.18 11.46
N MET A 24 -5.93 -8.35 10.18
CA MET A 24 -7.30 -8.20 9.70
C MET A 24 -8.22 -9.27 10.29
N TYR A 25 -7.77 -10.52 10.40
CA TYR A 25 -8.55 -11.60 10.98
C TYR A 25 -8.93 -11.31 12.44
N HIS A 26 -7.98 -10.79 13.22
CA HIS A 26 -8.17 -10.45 14.64
C HIS A 26 -8.76 -9.06 14.88
N SER A 27 -9.02 -8.28 13.84
CA SER A 27 -9.68 -6.97 13.99
C SER A 27 -11.10 -7.09 14.52
N THR A 28 -11.55 -6.04 15.19
CA THR A 28 -12.90 -6.01 15.81
C THR A 28 -14.01 -5.64 14.82
N GLY A 29 -13.67 -5.12 13.66
CA GLY A 29 -14.60 -4.76 12.59
C GLY A 29 -15.34 -5.97 12.03
N LYS A 30 -16.66 -5.88 11.91
CA LYS A 30 -17.50 -6.98 11.43
C LYS A 30 -17.43 -7.14 9.91
N ARG A 31 -17.40 -6.03 9.18
CA ARG A 31 -17.34 -6.01 7.72
C ARG A 31 -15.89 -5.83 7.29
N LYS A 32 -15.33 -6.84 6.64
CA LYS A 32 -13.93 -6.85 6.21
C LYS A 32 -13.81 -6.59 4.72
N GLY A 33 -13.02 -5.60 4.35
CA GLY A 33 -12.76 -5.21 2.97
C GLY A 33 -11.29 -5.42 2.59
N TYR A 34 -11.07 -6.02 1.45
CA TYR A 34 -9.74 -6.19 0.87
C TYR A 34 -9.62 -5.32 -0.39
N VAL A 35 -8.74 -4.34 -0.36
CA VAL A 35 -8.44 -3.49 -1.52
C VAL A 35 -7.27 -4.09 -2.27
N ALA A 36 -7.53 -4.59 -3.47
CA ALA A 36 -6.53 -5.11 -4.39
C ALA A 36 -6.10 -4.01 -5.38
N THR A 37 -4.82 -3.65 -5.36
CA THR A 37 -4.24 -2.62 -6.24
C THR A 37 -3.43 -3.22 -7.39
N SER A 38 -3.22 -4.53 -7.42
CA SER A 38 -2.42 -5.21 -8.42
C SER A 38 -3.16 -5.38 -9.73
N ARG A 39 -2.58 -4.90 -10.85
CA ARG A 39 -2.99 -5.29 -12.20
C ARG A 39 -2.39 -6.67 -12.52
N ILE A 40 -3.19 -7.54 -13.11
CA ILE A 40 -2.71 -8.85 -13.59
C ILE A 40 -2.11 -8.62 -14.98
N LEU A 41 -0.78 -8.57 -15.06
CA LEU A 41 -0.05 -8.30 -16.30
C LEU A 41 0.46 -9.58 -16.97
N ASP A 42 0.66 -10.65 -16.20
CA ASP A 42 1.19 -11.92 -16.67
C ASP A 42 0.63 -13.13 -15.88
N ASP A 43 0.96 -14.33 -16.33
CA ASP A 43 0.49 -15.58 -15.71
C ASP A 43 1.10 -15.80 -14.31
N GLU A 44 2.30 -15.29 -14.03
CA GLU A 44 2.90 -15.37 -12.70
C GLU A 44 2.11 -14.52 -11.69
N MET A 45 1.80 -13.28 -12.05
CA MET A 45 0.98 -12.39 -11.23
C MET A 45 -0.43 -12.97 -11.02
N LYS A 46 -1.04 -13.53 -12.09
CA LYS A 46 -2.34 -14.22 -12.00
C LYS A 46 -2.28 -15.37 -10.99
N TYR A 47 -1.26 -16.18 -11.05
CA TYR A 47 -1.08 -17.29 -10.10
C TYR A 47 -0.93 -16.80 -8.66
N ARG A 48 -0.15 -15.74 -8.44
CA ARG A 48 0.01 -15.10 -7.12
C ARG A 48 -1.34 -14.58 -6.58
N VAL A 49 -2.12 -13.88 -7.41
CA VAL A 49 -3.46 -13.38 -7.04
C VAL A 49 -4.38 -14.54 -6.63
N ILE A 50 -4.40 -15.64 -7.40
CA ILE A 50 -5.19 -16.84 -7.07
C ILE A 50 -4.77 -17.44 -5.71
N LEU A 51 -3.46 -17.51 -5.44
CA LEU A 51 -2.98 -18.01 -4.15
C LEU A 51 -3.40 -17.10 -2.98
N HIS A 52 -3.33 -15.79 -3.16
CA HIS A 52 -3.81 -14.82 -2.17
C HIS A 52 -5.32 -14.91 -1.96
N GLN A 53 -6.11 -15.08 -3.04
CA GLN A 53 -7.56 -15.24 -2.95
C GLN A 53 -7.95 -16.52 -2.18
N LYS A 54 -7.25 -17.64 -2.39
CA LYS A 54 -7.52 -18.91 -1.72
C LYS A 54 -7.26 -18.89 -0.21
N ARG A 55 -6.42 -17.98 0.28
CA ARG A 55 -6.14 -17.85 1.72
C ARG A 55 -7.17 -16.99 2.45
N ARG A 56 -7.92 -16.17 1.71
CA ARG A 56 -8.88 -15.24 2.32
C ARG A 56 -10.17 -15.95 2.68
N PRO A 57 -10.75 -15.64 3.83
CA PRO A 57 -12.10 -16.04 4.16
C PRO A 57 -13.11 -15.52 3.13
N GLU A 58 -14.17 -16.30 2.87
CA GLU A 58 -15.21 -15.96 1.87
C GLU A 58 -16.02 -14.71 2.25
N ASP A 59 -16.05 -14.35 3.52
CA ASP A 59 -16.75 -13.16 4.05
C ASP A 59 -15.99 -11.85 3.84
N TRP A 60 -14.75 -11.89 3.33
CA TRP A 60 -14.00 -10.68 3.00
C TRP A 60 -14.42 -10.14 1.63
N LYS A 61 -15.00 -8.93 1.62
CA LYS A 61 -15.39 -8.27 0.38
C LYS A 61 -14.16 -7.71 -0.35
N THR A 62 -13.91 -8.18 -1.58
CA THR A 62 -12.79 -7.68 -2.40
C THR A 62 -13.22 -6.47 -3.22
N PHE A 63 -12.39 -5.43 -3.22
CA PHE A 63 -12.51 -4.22 -4.03
C PHE A 63 -11.27 -4.11 -4.92
N GLU A 64 -11.42 -4.28 -6.21
CA GLU A 64 -10.32 -4.08 -7.16
C GLU A 64 -10.22 -2.60 -7.52
N ILE A 65 -9.13 -1.96 -7.09
CA ILE A 65 -8.89 -0.53 -7.32
C ILE A 65 -7.53 -0.35 -8.00
N LEU A 66 -7.56 -0.30 -9.30
CA LEU A 66 -6.36 -0.23 -10.15
C LEU A 66 -5.92 1.21 -10.50
N GLY A 67 -6.68 2.20 -10.10
CA GLY A 67 -6.42 3.63 -10.30
C GLY A 67 -7.43 4.46 -9.53
N GLU A 68 -7.15 5.78 -9.37
CA GLU A 68 -8.01 6.73 -8.63
C GLU A 68 -8.37 6.22 -7.23
N VAL A 69 -7.34 5.78 -6.48
CA VAL A 69 -7.53 5.16 -5.17
C VAL A 69 -8.22 6.12 -4.21
N SER A 70 -7.76 7.37 -4.14
CA SER A 70 -8.35 8.40 -3.29
C SER A 70 -9.83 8.64 -3.62
N GLY A 71 -10.21 8.63 -4.91
CA GLY A 71 -11.61 8.78 -5.32
C GLY A 71 -12.54 7.62 -4.94
N LYS A 72 -12.00 6.42 -4.74
CA LYS A 72 -12.78 5.19 -4.50
C LYS A 72 -12.76 4.72 -3.05
N ILE A 73 -11.76 5.13 -2.27
CA ILE A 73 -11.59 4.64 -0.89
C ILE A 73 -12.79 4.99 0.01
N GLY A 74 -13.44 6.12 -0.21
CA GLY A 74 -14.63 6.51 0.53
C GLY A 74 -15.76 5.49 0.43
N PHE A 75 -15.99 4.93 -0.77
CA PHE A 75 -16.96 3.85 -0.95
C PHE A 75 -16.56 2.58 -0.19
N VAL A 76 -15.28 2.20 -0.23
CA VAL A 76 -14.77 1.03 0.54
C VAL A 76 -15.04 1.22 2.04
N LEU A 77 -14.74 2.40 2.58
CA LEU A 77 -14.94 2.71 4.00
C LEU A 77 -16.41 2.76 4.42
N MET A 78 -17.34 3.02 3.51
CA MET A 78 -18.78 2.86 3.77
C MET A 78 -19.18 1.39 3.88
N GLU A 79 -18.57 0.52 3.09
CA GLU A 79 -18.90 -0.90 3.00
C GLU A 79 -18.14 -1.79 4.01
N ALA A 80 -16.99 -1.34 4.50
CA ALA A 80 -16.13 -2.11 5.40
C ALA A 80 -15.79 -1.33 6.68
N ASP A 81 -15.62 -2.06 7.78
CA ASP A 81 -15.18 -1.53 9.08
C ASP A 81 -13.66 -1.72 9.27
N THR A 82 -13.13 -2.82 8.74
CA THR A 82 -11.69 -3.07 8.63
C THR A 82 -11.31 -3.25 7.18
N VAL A 83 -10.24 -2.57 6.75
CA VAL A 83 -9.76 -2.56 5.37
C VAL A 83 -8.29 -3.00 5.33
N LEU A 84 -7.99 -4.02 4.55
CA LEU A 84 -6.63 -4.40 4.18
C LEU A 84 -6.32 -3.87 2.78
N PHE A 85 -5.36 -2.96 2.69
CA PHE A 85 -4.91 -2.34 1.44
C PHE A 85 -3.62 -3.04 0.95
N ASP A 86 -3.76 -3.88 -0.08
CA ASP A 86 -2.66 -4.69 -0.62
C ASP A 86 -2.45 -4.40 -2.12
N CYS A 87 -1.44 -3.58 -2.47
CA CYS A 87 -0.45 -2.94 -1.63
C CYS A 87 -0.11 -1.51 -2.10
N ILE A 88 0.55 -0.73 -1.27
CA ILE A 88 1.05 0.60 -1.63
C ILE A 88 2.02 0.51 -2.82
N THR A 89 2.87 -0.50 -2.85
CA THR A 89 3.86 -0.74 -3.91
C THR A 89 3.19 -0.79 -5.28
N MET A 90 2.10 -1.56 -5.43
CA MET A 90 1.37 -1.65 -6.70
C MET A 90 0.54 -0.40 -6.99
N TYR A 91 0.00 0.26 -5.97
CA TYR A 91 -0.64 1.56 -6.10
C TYR A 91 0.32 2.61 -6.70
N VAL A 92 1.54 2.72 -6.17
CA VAL A 92 2.59 3.61 -6.71
C VAL A 92 2.97 3.21 -8.14
N ASN A 93 3.08 1.90 -8.42
CA ASN A 93 3.33 1.41 -9.78
C ASN A 93 2.24 1.85 -10.76
N ASN A 94 0.98 1.80 -10.37
CA ASN A 94 -0.12 2.22 -11.24
C ASN A 94 -0.05 3.72 -11.57
N ILE A 95 0.27 4.59 -10.59
CA ILE A 95 0.50 6.03 -10.81
C ILE A 95 1.64 6.24 -11.81
N LEU A 96 2.77 5.55 -11.62
CA LEU A 96 3.93 5.65 -12.51
C LEU A 96 3.59 5.22 -13.94
N MET A 97 2.92 4.07 -14.10
CA MET A 97 2.55 3.54 -15.42
C MET A 97 1.53 4.42 -16.14
N GLU A 98 0.58 5.00 -15.41
CA GLU A 98 -0.39 5.94 -15.98
C GLU A 98 0.27 7.23 -16.44
N HIS A 99 1.23 7.76 -15.68
CA HIS A 99 2.04 8.92 -16.08
C HIS A 99 2.85 8.63 -17.36
N LEU A 100 3.47 7.44 -17.46
CA LEU A 100 4.24 7.04 -18.62
C LEU A 100 3.37 6.81 -19.87
N ALA A 101 2.20 6.25 -19.71
CA ALA A 101 1.27 6.00 -20.82
C ALA A 101 0.80 7.28 -21.53
N ASN A 102 0.87 8.43 -20.86
CA ASN A 102 0.52 9.75 -21.38
C ASN A 102 1.73 10.50 -21.98
N LYS A 103 2.87 9.82 -22.18
CA LYS A 103 4.10 10.42 -22.71
C LYS A 103 4.51 9.81 -24.05
N ASP A 104 5.00 10.68 -24.95
CA ASP A 104 5.55 10.27 -26.25
C ASP A 104 6.95 9.64 -26.15
N ASN A 105 7.61 9.72 -25.00
CA ASN A 105 8.97 9.20 -24.77
C ASN A 105 9.05 8.39 -23.48
N GLU A 106 9.61 7.19 -23.53
CA GLU A 106 9.84 6.30 -22.39
C GLU A 106 10.95 6.75 -21.41
N THR A 107 11.60 7.89 -21.66
CA THR A 107 12.69 8.40 -20.82
C THR A 107 12.16 9.34 -19.75
N LEU A 108 12.38 8.96 -18.50
CA LEU A 108 12.08 9.82 -17.34
C LEU A 108 13.15 10.88 -17.15
N GLY A 109 12.76 12.16 -17.20
CA GLY A 109 13.59 13.30 -16.86
C GLY A 109 13.38 13.79 -15.41
N ILE A 110 14.16 14.78 -14.99
CA ILE A 110 14.04 15.39 -13.65
C ILE A 110 12.65 16.00 -13.43
N ASN A 111 12.08 16.63 -14.46
CA ASN A 111 10.74 17.23 -14.38
C ASN A 111 9.65 16.17 -14.13
N ASP A 112 9.84 14.96 -14.65
CA ASP A 112 8.91 13.84 -14.43
C ASP A 112 8.95 13.34 -13.00
N LEU A 113 10.16 13.26 -12.44
CA LEU A 113 10.33 12.87 -11.05
C LEU A 113 9.58 13.82 -10.12
N THR A 114 9.76 15.13 -10.30
CA THR A 114 9.07 16.14 -9.51
C THR A 114 7.54 16.09 -9.69
N ALA A 115 7.08 15.89 -10.92
CA ALA A 115 5.66 15.77 -11.21
C ALA A 115 5.03 14.52 -10.56
N LEU A 116 5.72 13.38 -10.63
CA LEU A 116 5.29 12.13 -10.01
C LEU A 116 5.27 12.21 -8.49
N GLN A 117 6.28 12.82 -7.87
CA GLN A 117 6.29 13.05 -6.43
C GLN A 117 5.10 13.92 -6.00
N THR A 118 4.89 15.04 -6.69
CA THR A 118 3.76 15.95 -6.39
C THR A 118 2.40 15.25 -6.58
N LEU A 119 2.26 14.42 -7.62
CA LEU A 119 1.03 13.68 -7.88
C LEU A 119 0.77 12.66 -6.76
N LEU A 120 1.79 11.89 -6.38
CA LEU A 120 1.72 10.90 -5.31
C LEU A 120 1.37 11.54 -3.96
N GLU A 121 2.04 12.65 -3.60
CA GLU A 121 1.79 13.37 -2.35
C GLU A 121 0.35 13.88 -2.28
N LYS A 122 -0.15 14.49 -3.35
CA LYS A 122 -1.54 14.98 -3.41
C LYS A 122 -2.57 13.86 -3.30
N ASP A 123 -2.33 12.73 -3.96
CA ASP A 123 -3.27 11.60 -3.92
C ASP A 123 -3.27 10.92 -2.54
N LEU A 124 -2.08 10.78 -1.91
CA LEU A 124 -1.96 10.29 -0.54
C LEU A 124 -2.62 11.26 0.46
N GLU A 125 -2.43 12.56 0.30
CA GLU A 125 -3.06 13.57 1.15
C GLU A 125 -4.60 13.47 1.05
N LEU A 126 -5.15 13.36 -0.16
CA LEU A 126 -6.57 13.20 -0.39
C LEU A 126 -7.08 11.87 0.21
N LEU A 127 -6.36 10.77 0.02
CA LEU A 127 -6.67 9.47 0.61
C LEU A 127 -6.81 9.56 2.14
N PHE A 128 -5.81 10.14 2.81
CA PHE A 128 -5.83 10.28 4.27
C PHE A 128 -6.84 11.30 4.78
N ASN A 129 -7.13 12.34 4.01
CA ASN A 129 -8.22 13.27 4.32
C ASN A 129 -9.58 12.56 4.32
N ILE A 130 -9.84 11.69 3.33
CA ILE A 130 -11.07 10.89 3.29
C ILE A 130 -11.14 9.91 4.46
N ILE A 131 -10.03 9.23 4.77
CA ILE A 131 -9.95 8.34 5.95
C ILE A 131 -10.27 9.12 7.23
N SER A 132 -9.74 10.33 7.40
CA SER A 132 -9.94 11.15 8.60
C SER A 132 -11.40 11.63 8.78
N GLN A 133 -12.20 11.64 7.72
CA GLN A 133 -13.62 11.96 7.76
C GLN A 133 -14.51 10.79 8.20
N THR A 134 -13.92 9.62 8.44
CA THR A 134 -14.61 8.43 8.95
C THR A 134 -14.24 8.16 10.41
N ASP A 135 -15.05 7.37 11.10
CA ASP A 135 -14.82 6.98 12.49
C ASP A 135 -14.84 5.46 12.67
N ASN A 136 -14.09 4.99 13.66
CA ASN A 136 -14.06 3.58 14.06
C ASN A 136 -13.66 2.62 12.93
N LYS A 137 -12.76 3.06 12.04
CA LYS A 137 -12.18 2.20 11.00
C LYS A 137 -10.82 1.67 11.43
N GLU A 138 -10.52 0.43 11.02
CA GLU A 138 -9.19 -0.13 11.09
C GLU A 138 -8.66 -0.28 9.66
N ILE A 139 -7.56 0.39 9.32
CA ILE A 139 -6.97 0.35 7.99
C ILE A 139 -5.54 -0.22 8.09
N ILE A 140 -5.29 -1.30 7.37
CA ILE A 140 -4.01 -2.00 7.35
C ILE A 140 -3.41 -1.82 5.95
N PHE A 141 -2.36 -1.04 5.84
CA PHE A 141 -1.60 -0.89 4.60
C PHE A 141 -0.47 -1.92 4.54
N VAL A 142 -0.32 -2.56 3.39
CA VAL A 142 0.83 -3.44 3.08
C VAL A 142 1.71 -2.76 2.07
N SER A 143 3.03 -2.81 2.26
CA SER A 143 3.98 -2.29 1.29
C SER A 143 5.29 -3.08 1.28
N ASP A 144 5.97 -3.08 0.12
CA ASP A 144 7.32 -3.59 0.06
C ASP A 144 8.33 -2.54 0.54
N GLU A 145 9.35 -2.99 1.26
CA GLU A 145 10.54 -2.22 1.55
C GLU A 145 11.56 -2.48 0.43
N LEU A 146 11.76 -1.48 -0.45
CA LEU A 146 12.63 -1.58 -1.62
C LEU A 146 13.98 -0.89 -1.44
N GLY A 147 14.12 -0.04 -0.40
CA GLY A 147 15.29 0.81 -0.18
C GLY A 147 16.52 0.07 0.31
N MET A 148 16.36 -1.09 0.96
CA MET A 148 17.46 -1.87 1.54
C MET A 148 18.26 -2.68 0.50
N GLY A 149 17.84 -2.68 -0.77
CA GLY A 149 18.51 -3.41 -1.84
C GLY A 149 19.60 -2.58 -2.55
N ILE A 150 20.27 -3.22 -3.52
CA ILE A 150 21.23 -2.56 -4.40
C ILE A 150 20.52 -1.50 -5.26
N VAL A 151 21.20 -0.37 -5.51
CA VAL A 151 20.67 0.69 -6.38
C VAL A 151 20.44 0.14 -7.79
N PRO A 152 19.20 0.19 -8.32
CA PRO A 152 18.92 -0.36 -9.65
C PRO A 152 19.69 0.38 -10.75
N ALA A 153 20.19 -0.36 -11.74
CA ALA A 153 20.86 0.23 -12.92
C ALA A 153 19.85 1.00 -13.79
N ASN A 154 18.63 0.54 -13.91
CA ASN A 154 17.56 1.16 -14.68
C ASN A 154 17.01 2.40 -13.97
N ALA A 155 16.89 3.52 -14.69
CA ALA A 155 16.42 4.81 -14.14
C ALA A 155 14.96 4.72 -13.64
N MET A 156 14.07 4.07 -14.39
CA MET A 156 12.67 3.91 -14.00
C MET A 156 12.54 3.12 -12.68
N SER A 157 13.33 2.06 -12.52
CA SER A 157 13.36 1.28 -11.27
C SER A 157 13.86 2.10 -10.08
N ARG A 158 14.80 3.04 -10.29
CA ARG A 158 15.23 3.96 -9.23
C ARG A 158 14.12 4.92 -8.83
N VAL A 159 13.45 5.53 -9.82
CA VAL A 159 12.30 6.42 -9.60
C VAL A 159 11.20 5.68 -8.84
N TYR A 160 10.84 4.49 -9.30
CA TYR A 160 9.84 3.65 -8.64
C TYR A 160 10.19 3.35 -7.18
N ARG A 161 11.43 2.92 -6.92
CA ARG A 161 11.92 2.66 -5.56
C ARG A 161 11.81 3.89 -4.66
N ASP A 162 12.21 5.06 -5.19
CA ASP A 162 12.20 6.30 -4.43
C ASP A 162 10.76 6.76 -4.14
N LEU A 163 9.84 6.64 -5.11
CA LEU A 163 8.40 6.92 -4.91
C LEU A 163 7.76 6.00 -3.88
N VAL A 164 8.07 4.70 -3.90
CA VAL A 164 7.59 3.75 -2.89
C VAL A 164 8.13 4.12 -1.50
N GLY A 165 9.39 4.52 -1.41
CA GLY A 165 10.00 5.00 -0.16
C GLY A 165 9.28 6.23 0.39
N LEU A 166 8.97 7.22 -0.46
CA LEU A 166 8.20 8.41 -0.07
C LEU A 166 6.79 8.05 0.41
N ALA A 167 6.08 7.17 -0.32
CA ALA A 167 4.78 6.69 0.09
C ALA A 167 4.82 5.96 1.44
N ASN A 168 5.83 5.10 1.65
CA ASN A 168 6.04 4.40 2.91
C ASN A 168 6.27 5.37 4.07
N GLN A 169 7.10 6.41 3.88
CA GLN A 169 7.32 7.45 4.88
C GLN A 169 6.03 8.21 5.21
N TYR A 170 5.27 8.61 4.19
CA TYR A 170 4.01 9.33 4.38
C TYR A 170 3.01 8.50 5.19
N VAL A 171 2.80 7.24 4.81
CA VAL A 171 1.87 6.34 5.50
C VAL A 171 2.38 6.02 6.92
N ALA A 172 3.69 5.80 7.10
CA ALA A 172 4.29 5.54 8.40
C ALA A 172 4.07 6.71 9.38
N GLN A 173 4.16 7.97 8.92
CA GLN A 173 3.86 9.14 9.76
C GLN A 173 2.41 9.14 10.26
N LYS A 174 1.46 8.73 9.42
CA LYS A 174 0.02 8.70 9.74
C LYS A 174 -0.42 7.44 10.49
N ALA A 175 0.35 6.36 10.44
CA ALA A 175 0.01 5.10 11.08
C ALA A 175 0.21 5.15 12.60
N ASP A 176 -0.71 4.53 13.34
CA ASP A 176 -0.57 4.32 14.79
C ASP A 176 0.52 3.29 15.10
N LYS A 177 0.66 2.27 14.23
CA LYS A 177 1.68 1.23 14.34
C LYS A 177 2.31 0.93 13.00
N VAL A 178 3.61 0.73 13.03
CA VAL A 178 4.42 0.32 11.87
C VAL A 178 5.13 -0.97 12.20
N TYR A 179 4.96 -1.96 11.34
CA TYR A 179 5.56 -3.28 11.46
C TYR A 179 6.55 -3.53 10.33
N LEU A 180 7.64 -4.21 10.65
CA LEU A 180 8.61 -4.69 9.66
C LEU A 180 8.72 -6.21 9.76
N SER A 181 8.42 -6.89 8.65
CA SER A 181 8.54 -8.34 8.53
C SER A 181 9.81 -8.72 7.78
N ILE A 182 10.62 -9.58 8.39
CA ILE A 182 11.87 -10.13 7.83
C ILE A 182 11.90 -11.62 8.12
N ALA A 183 12.06 -12.47 7.12
CA ALA A 183 12.20 -13.93 7.27
C ALA A 183 11.08 -14.57 8.12
N GLY A 184 9.84 -14.10 8.01
CA GLY A 184 8.69 -14.59 8.78
C GLY A 184 8.59 -14.04 10.21
N ILE A 185 9.51 -13.18 10.62
CA ILE A 185 9.50 -12.52 11.93
C ILE A 185 9.07 -11.07 11.76
N THR A 186 8.07 -10.64 12.52
CA THR A 186 7.54 -9.28 12.46
C THR A 186 7.83 -8.52 13.74
N VAL A 187 8.34 -7.29 13.60
CA VAL A 187 8.68 -6.40 14.71
C VAL A 187 7.89 -5.10 14.55
N GLU A 188 7.33 -4.61 15.65
CA GLU A 188 6.73 -3.28 15.70
C GLU A 188 7.81 -2.21 15.90
N LEU A 189 7.86 -1.22 15.01
CA LEU A 189 8.91 -0.21 15.02
C LEU A 189 8.61 1.00 15.92
N LYS A 190 7.34 1.44 16.01
CA LYS A 190 6.98 2.66 16.74
C LYS A 190 6.95 2.49 18.27
N SER A 191 6.69 1.30 18.80
CA SER A 191 6.63 1.05 20.25
C SER A 191 7.99 1.17 20.95
N GLY A 192 9.10 1.19 20.20
CA GLY A 192 10.46 1.30 20.71
C GLY A 192 10.93 2.72 21.05
N GLY A 193 10.05 3.74 21.01
CA GLY A 193 10.44 5.14 21.27
C GLY A 193 11.23 5.79 20.11
N VAL A 194 11.13 5.25 18.92
CA VAL A 194 11.68 5.86 17.69
C VAL A 194 10.70 6.91 17.21
N GLU A 195 11.08 8.18 17.29
CA GLU A 195 10.29 9.25 16.68
C GLU A 195 10.55 9.31 15.18
N PRO A 196 9.50 9.44 14.33
CA PRO A 196 9.70 9.76 12.92
C PRO A 196 10.31 11.17 12.80
N TRP A 197 11.17 11.33 11.85
CA TRP A 197 11.87 12.58 11.53
C TRP A 197 10.89 13.71 11.16
#